data_bc33039836c3d9b5cda1ceb86f2ed9f6
#
_entry.id   bc33039836c3d9b5cda1ceb86f2ed9f6
#
_cell.length_a   1.000
_cell.length_b   1.000
_cell.length_c   1.000
_cell.angle_alpha   90.00
_cell.angle_beta   90.00
_cell.angle_gamma   90.00
#
_symmetry.space_group_name_H-M   'P 1'
#
loop_
_entity.id
_entity.type
_entity.pdbx_description
1 polymer ?
#
loop_
_entity_poly.entity_id
_entity_poly.type
_entity_poly.pdbx_seq_one_letter_code
_entity_poly.pdbx_strand_id
1 'polypeptide(L)'
;MIRSSRDVINDLLNFGVRFAKNPDGSIAYTREGAHSRPRICFHEDITGKEITTTLLSHVKKCSNVTILEYTTMTDILVDDGKCTGMAAETKEGETLHIHADNTIMATGGIGGLYEHSTNFPILTGDACRIAKEHGVELEHMDYVQIHPTCLYSKKPGRSFLISESARGEGAVLLNHNCLLYTSP
;
A
#
# COMPACT_ATOMS: atom_id res chain seq x y z
N MET A 1 -8.62 -15.03 -2.81
CA MET A 1 -8.65 -13.57 -3.06
C MET A 1 -9.82 -13.17 -3.97
N ILE A 2 -9.86 -13.52 -5.28
CA ILE A 2 -10.91 -13.04 -6.23
C ILE A 2 -12.33 -13.43 -5.77
N ARG A 3 -12.55 -14.65 -5.29
CA ARG A 3 -13.89 -15.10 -4.84
C ARG A 3 -14.42 -14.34 -3.64
N SER A 4 -13.55 -13.88 -2.75
CA SER A 4 -13.91 -13.12 -1.54
C SER A 4 -13.94 -11.60 -1.75
N SER A 5 -13.64 -11.10 -2.96
CA SER A 5 -13.56 -9.66 -3.21
C SER A 5 -14.87 -8.93 -2.92
N ARG A 6 -16.02 -9.56 -3.24
CA ARG A 6 -17.34 -8.98 -2.98
C ARG A 6 -17.60 -8.82 -1.48
N ASP A 7 -17.23 -9.82 -0.69
CA ASP A 7 -17.42 -9.78 0.77
C ASP A 7 -16.53 -8.70 1.38
N VAL A 8 -15.26 -8.60 0.95
CA VAL A 8 -14.33 -7.55 1.39
C VAL A 8 -14.85 -6.15 1.06
N ILE A 9 -15.42 -5.93 -0.12
CA ILE A 9 -16.03 -4.62 -0.46
C ILE A 9 -17.23 -4.33 0.42
N ASN A 10 -18.07 -5.32 0.72
CA ASN A 10 -19.20 -5.15 1.65
C ASN A 10 -18.70 -4.81 3.06
N ASP A 11 -17.64 -5.46 3.54
CA ASP A 11 -17.04 -5.14 4.84
C ASP A 11 -16.52 -3.70 4.87
N LEU A 12 -15.85 -3.24 3.82
CA LEU A 12 -15.40 -1.85 3.72
C LEU A 12 -16.57 -0.85 3.73
N LEU A 13 -17.65 -1.16 3.03
CA LEU A 13 -18.87 -0.34 3.07
C LEU A 13 -19.49 -0.31 4.48
N ASN A 14 -19.52 -1.44 5.18
CA ASN A 14 -20.03 -1.52 6.56
C ASN A 14 -19.14 -0.72 7.53
N PHE A 15 -17.84 -0.64 7.30
CA PHE A 15 -16.92 0.26 8.02
C PHE A 15 -17.12 1.75 7.65
N GLY A 16 -17.92 2.05 6.62
CA GLY A 16 -18.22 3.41 6.20
C GLY A 16 -17.28 3.97 5.13
N VAL A 17 -16.51 3.12 4.42
CA VAL A 17 -15.72 3.55 3.26
C VAL A 17 -16.67 4.05 2.17
N ARG A 18 -16.38 5.22 1.64
CA ARG A 18 -17.21 5.88 0.63
C ARG A 18 -16.63 5.61 -0.75
N PHE A 19 -17.21 4.66 -1.47
CA PHE A 19 -16.94 4.51 -2.90
C PHE A 19 -17.86 5.43 -3.71
N ALA A 20 -17.39 5.81 -4.90
CA ALA A 20 -18.18 6.57 -5.87
C ALA A 20 -19.50 5.83 -6.21
N LYS A 21 -20.58 6.59 -6.39
CA LYS A 21 -21.91 6.04 -6.67
C LYS A 21 -22.48 6.64 -7.94
N ASN A 22 -23.25 5.83 -8.63
CA ASN A 22 -24.11 6.26 -9.71
C ASN A 22 -25.32 7.07 -9.17
N PRO A 23 -26.05 7.80 -10.02
CA PRO A 23 -27.25 8.55 -9.60
C PRO A 23 -28.34 7.68 -8.96
N ASP A 24 -28.38 6.39 -9.27
CA ASP A 24 -29.32 5.42 -8.70
C ASP A 24 -28.88 4.86 -7.34
N GLY A 25 -27.70 5.30 -6.83
CA GLY A 25 -27.12 4.88 -5.56
C GLY A 25 -26.28 3.60 -5.62
N SER A 26 -26.22 2.91 -6.75
CA SER A 26 -25.32 1.77 -6.94
C SER A 26 -23.87 2.20 -6.97
N ILE A 27 -22.92 1.28 -6.68
CA ILE A 27 -21.49 1.57 -6.76
C ILE A 27 -21.10 1.84 -8.22
N ALA A 28 -20.43 2.96 -8.44
CA ALA A 28 -19.80 3.26 -9.71
C ALA A 28 -18.49 2.50 -9.85
N TYR A 29 -18.22 2.00 -11.06
CA TYR A 29 -16.97 1.30 -11.37
C TYR A 29 -16.22 2.03 -12.48
N THR A 30 -14.91 2.05 -12.38
CA THR A 30 -14.02 2.56 -13.43
C THR A 30 -13.18 1.46 -14.07
N ARG A 31 -12.58 1.77 -15.21
CA ARG A 31 -11.53 0.97 -15.84
C ARG A 31 -10.18 1.60 -15.55
N GLU A 32 -9.18 0.76 -15.43
CA GLU A 32 -7.78 1.14 -15.57
C GLU A 32 -7.23 0.62 -16.89
N GLY A 33 -5.99 0.95 -17.19
CA GLY A 33 -5.31 0.46 -18.39
C GLY A 33 -5.41 -1.06 -18.51
N ALA A 34 -5.61 -1.58 -19.72
CA ALA A 34 -5.77 -2.99 -20.05
C ALA A 34 -7.03 -3.69 -19.49
N HIS A 35 -7.92 -3.02 -18.78
CA HIS A 35 -9.18 -3.63 -18.35
C HIS A 35 -10.23 -3.67 -19.47
N SER A 36 -10.81 -4.85 -19.71
CA SER A 36 -11.85 -5.06 -20.74
C SER A 36 -13.20 -4.44 -20.36
N ARG A 37 -13.46 -4.23 -19.07
CA ARG A 37 -14.70 -3.63 -18.54
C ARG A 37 -14.48 -2.92 -17.22
N PRO A 38 -15.36 -1.95 -16.82
CA PRO A 38 -15.33 -1.32 -15.51
C PRO A 38 -15.53 -2.36 -14.40
N ARG A 39 -14.61 -2.40 -13.43
CA ARG A 39 -14.67 -3.33 -12.29
C ARG A 39 -13.98 -2.82 -11.04
N ILE A 40 -13.37 -1.63 -11.10
CA ILE A 40 -12.60 -1.04 -10.01
C ILE A 40 -13.53 -0.12 -9.21
N CYS A 41 -13.70 -0.41 -7.92
CA CYS A 41 -14.31 0.52 -6.97
C CYS A 41 -13.31 1.64 -6.70
N PHE A 42 -13.77 2.86 -6.70
CA PHE A 42 -12.91 4.03 -6.54
C PHE A 42 -13.57 5.12 -5.69
N HIS A 43 -12.74 6.00 -5.15
CA HIS A 43 -13.14 7.23 -4.50
C HIS A 43 -12.26 8.34 -5.04
N GLU A 44 -12.75 9.11 -6.01
CA GLU A 44 -11.94 10.07 -6.76
C GLU A 44 -10.64 9.38 -7.27
N ASP A 45 -9.47 9.99 -7.07
CA ASP A 45 -8.14 9.40 -7.31
C ASP A 45 -7.39 9.04 -6.01
N ILE A 46 -8.10 9.01 -4.88
CA ILE A 46 -7.56 8.84 -3.52
C ILE A 46 -8.15 7.63 -2.78
N THR A 47 -8.56 6.60 -3.50
CA THR A 47 -9.23 5.41 -2.93
C THR A 47 -8.47 4.81 -1.76
N GLY A 48 -7.15 4.65 -1.88
CA GLY A 48 -6.32 4.11 -0.79
C GLY A 48 -6.35 4.98 0.46
N LYS A 49 -6.34 6.31 0.32
CA LYS A 49 -6.46 7.24 1.44
C LYS A 49 -7.82 7.13 2.13
N GLU A 50 -8.92 7.05 1.38
CA GLU A 50 -10.26 6.89 1.92
C GLU A 50 -10.38 5.60 2.75
N ILE A 51 -9.93 4.46 2.21
CA ILE A 51 -9.95 3.17 2.91
C ILE A 51 -9.11 3.26 4.19
N THR A 52 -7.87 3.69 4.10
CA THR A 52 -6.95 3.72 5.25
C THR A 52 -7.45 4.66 6.35
N THR A 53 -7.93 5.84 5.99
CA THR A 53 -8.43 6.83 6.96
C THR A 53 -9.68 6.30 7.68
N THR A 54 -10.60 5.68 6.95
CA THR A 54 -11.83 5.12 7.52
C THR A 54 -11.50 3.97 8.47
N LEU A 55 -10.68 3.01 8.06
CA LEU A 55 -10.29 1.88 8.90
C LEU A 55 -9.51 2.34 10.14
N LEU A 56 -8.57 3.27 10.00
CA LEU A 56 -7.83 3.82 11.13
C LEU A 56 -8.75 4.52 12.14
N SER A 57 -9.78 5.23 11.64
CA SER A 57 -10.77 5.87 12.50
C SER A 57 -11.59 4.85 13.32
N HIS A 58 -11.83 3.66 12.78
CA HIS A 58 -12.44 2.55 13.51
C HIS A 58 -11.50 1.96 14.54
N VAL A 59 -10.28 1.66 14.16
CA VAL A 59 -9.26 1.08 15.05
C VAL A 59 -9.01 1.99 16.26
N LYS A 60 -8.93 3.31 16.06
CA LYS A 60 -8.76 4.29 17.15
C LYS A 60 -9.91 4.30 18.18
N LYS A 61 -11.06 3.73 17.85
CA LYS A 61 -12.20 3.59 18.78
C LYS A 61 -12.19 2.29 19.56
N CYS A 62 -11.35 1.34 19.19
CA CYS A 62 -11.25 0.04 19.86
C CYS A 62 -10.43 0.17 21.15
N SER A 63 -11.06 -0.05 22.29
CA SER A 63 -10.39 0.06 23.61
C SER A 63 -9.32 -1.01 23.87
N ASN A 64 -9.35 -2.10 23.10
CA ASN A 64 -8.41 -3.21 23.18
C ASN A 64 -7.25 -3.10 22.16
N VAL A 65 -7.11 -1.97 21.47
CA VAL A 65 -6.05 -1.73 20.50
C VAL A 65 -5.16 -0.59 20.97
N THR A 66 -3.87 -0.83 21.01
CA THR A 66 -2.85 0.21 21.26
C THR A 66 -2.12 0.50 19.96
N ILE A 67 -2.06 1.78 19.57
CA ILE A 67 -1.32 2.25 18.39
C ILE A 67 -0.07 2.97 18.88
N LEU A 68 1.09 2.49 18.46
CA LEU A 68 2.38 3.13 18.73
C LEU A 68 2.81 3.89 17.48
N GLU A 69 2.49 5.18 17.44
CA GLU A 69 2.93 6.07 16.35
C GLU A 69 4.41 6.43 16.51
N TYR A 70 5.10 6.69 15.39
CA TYR A 70 6.54 7.03 15.36
C TYR A 70 7.44 5.99 16.04
N THR A 71 7.04 4.73 15.97
CA THR A 71 7.75 3.60 16.55
C THR A 71 8.15 2.66 15.41
N THR A 72 9.43 2.36 15.29
CA THR A 72 9.98 1.54 14.21
C THR A 72 10.31 0.16 14.73
N MET A 73 9.79 -0.89 14.09
CA MET A 73 10.19 -2.25 14.36
C MET A 73 11.66 -2.44 13.95
N THR A 74 12.49 -2.88 14.88
CA THR A 74 13.93 -3.11 14.66
C THR A 74 14.27 -4.57 14.49
N ASP A 75 13.53 -5.46 15.16
CA ASP A 75 13.76 -6.91 15.14
C ASP A 75 12.51 -7.69 15.55
N ILE A 76 12.55 -9.02 15.40
CA ILE A 76 11.62 -9.95 16.04
C ILE A 76 12.28 -10.60 17.26
N LEU A 77 11.48 -10.90 18.29
CA LEU A 77 11.92 -11.66 19.44
C LEU A 77 11.71 -13.15 19.15
N VAL A 78 12.76 -13.93 19.29
CA VAL A 78 12.72 -15.37 19.02
C VAL A 78 13.19 -16.13 20.29
N ASP A 79 12.41 -17.11 20.70
CA ASP A 79 12.74 -18.03 21.78
C ASP A 79 12.45 -19.47 21.33
N ASP A 80 13.41 -20.37 21.49
CA ASP A 80 13.34 -21.77 21.04
C ASP A 80 12.78 -21.92 19.59
N GLY A 81 13.25 -21.08 18.66
CA GLY A 81 12.85 -21.11 17.26
C GLY A 81 11.43 -20.58 16.97
N LYS A 82 10.75 -19.99 17.96
CA LYS A 82 9.42 -19.40 17.82
C LYS A 82 9.48 -17.88 17.98
N CYS A 83 8.73 -17.17 17.14
CA CYS A 83 8.52 -15.75 17.33
C CYS A 83 7.66 -15.51 18.58
N THR A 84 8.16 -14.72 19.52
CA THR A 84 7.50 -14.38 20.79
C THR A 84 7.17 -12.91 20.90
N GLY A 85 7.35 -12.15 19.83
CA GLY A 85 7.08 -10.72 19.78
C GLY A 85 8.01 -9.96 18.86
N MET A 86 8.19 -8.68 19.14
CA MET A 86 9.07 -7.81 18.37
C MET A 86 9.84 -6.83 19.26
N ALA A 87 11.00 -6.40 18.80
CA ALA A 87 11.70 -5.25 19.30
C ALA A 87 11.35 -4.02 18.42
N ALA A 88 11.22 -2.89 19.06
CA ALA A 88 10.95 -1.62 18.37
C ALA A 88 11.72 -0.47 19.04
N GLU A 89 11.92 0.59 18.30
CA GLU A 89 12.52 1.83 18.78
C GLU A 89 11.53 2.98 18.63
N THR A 90 11.35 3.75 19.70
CA THR A 90 10.52 4.95 19.70
C THR A 90 11.26 6.11 19.04
N LYS A 91 10.55 7.20 18.75
CA LYS A 91 11.13 8.43 18.23
C LYS A 91 12.20 9.04 19.17
N GLU A 92 12.07 8.80 20.48
CA GLU A 92 12.97 9.25 21.51
C GLU A 92 14.22 8.35 21.66
N GLY A 93 14.30 7.25 20.92
CA GLY A 93 15.40 6.29 20.96
C GLY A 93 15.26 5.22 22.06
N GLU A 94 14.08 5.07 22.64
CA GLU A 94 13.82 4.02 23.62
C GLU A 94 13.57 2.68 22.91
N THR A 95 14.23 1.64 23.36
CA THR A 95 13.98 0.28 22.89
C THR A 95 12.81 -0.35 23.65
N LEU A 96 11.82 -0.83 22.90
CA LEU A 96 10.67 -1.56 23.42
C LEU A 96 10.78 -3.04 23.05
N HIS A 97 10.52 -3.92 24.01
CA HIS A 97 10.30 -5.34 23.75
C HIS A 97 8.81 -5.64 23.95
N ILE A 98 8.13 -5.95 22.87
CA ILE A 98 6.69 -6.21 22.86
C ILE A 98 6.49 -7.72 22.67
N HIS A 99 6.05 -8.38 23.72
CA HIS A 99 5.75 -9.82 23.70
C HIS A 99 4.34 -10.09 23.21
N ALA A 100 4.19 -11.07 22.33
CA ALA A 100 2.90 -11.45 21.76
C ALA A 100 2.92 -12.93 21.32
N ASP A 101 1.79 -13.60 21.47
CA ASP A 101 1.61 -14.98 20.99
C ASP A 101 1.62 -15.05 19.45
N ASN A 102 1.22 -13.99 18.79
CA ASN A 102 1.20 -13.88 17.33
C ASN A 102 1.72 -12.51 16.89
N THR A 103 2.63 -12.49 15.94
CA THR A 103 3.19 -11.28 15.34
C THR A 103 2.88 -11.24 13.86
N ILE A 104 2.21 -10.19 13.40
CA ILE A 104 1.89 -9.98 11.97
C ILE A 104 2.81 -8.90 11.42
N MET A 105 3.62 -9.25 10.43
CA MET A 105 4.47 -8.31 9.71
C MET A 105 3.74 -7.77 8.49
N ALA A 106 3.32 -6.51 8.55
CA ALA A 106 2.62 -5.81 7.48
C ALA A 106 3.33 -4.49 7.13
N THR A 107 4.64 -4.55 6.97
CA THR A 107 5.56 -3.40 6.89
C THR A 107 5.65 -2.76 5.51
N GLY A 108 4.92 -3.27 4.53
CA GLY A 108 5.00 -2.81 3.13
C GLY A 108 6.22 -3.36 2.39
N GLY A 109 6.50 -2.79 1.23
CA GLY A 109 7.55 -3.25 0.33
C GLY A 109 8.85 -2.44 0.39
N ILE A 110 9.61 -2.50 -0.70
CA ILE A 110 10.95 -1.90 -0.84
C ILE A 110 10.97 -0.63 -1.70
N GLY A 111 9.81 -0.12 -2.09
CA GLY A 111 9.71 0.97 -3.06
C GLY A 111 10.40 2.28 -2.64
N GLY A 112 10.59 2.50 -1.35
CA GLY A 112 11.29 3.67 -0.81
C GLY A 112 12.81 3.67 -1.04
N LEU A 113 13.39 2.52 -1.43
CA LEU A 113 14.82 2.39 -1.74
C LEU A 113 15.20 2.96 -3.12
N TYR A 114 14.23 3.19 -3.99
CA TYR A 114 14.45 3.69 -5.34
C TYR A 114 14.42 5.22 -5.37
N GLU A 115 15.36 5.83 -6.07
CA GLU A 115 15.47 7.29 -6.22
C GLU A 115 14.20 7.89 -6.86
N HIS A 116 13.67 7.22 -7.89
CA HIS A 116 12.44 7.60 -8.56
C HIS A 116 11.33 6.60 -8.23
N SER A 117 10.54 6.91 -7.24
CA SER A 117 9.48 6.01 -6.75
C SER A 117 8.17 6.75 -6.48
N THR A 118 7.07 6.07 -6.75
CA THR A 118 5.73 6.52 -6.36
C THR A 118 5.37 6.08 -4.94
N ASN A 119 6.23 5.31 -4.28
CA ASN A 119 6.07 4.88 -2.89
C ASN A 119 6.58 5.93 -1.90
N PHE A 120 6.20 5.79 -0.64
CA PHE A 120 6.74 6.61 0.44
C PHE A 120 8.18 6.17 0.76
N PRO A 121 9.11 7.11 1.04
CA PRO A 121 10.50 6.80 1.37
C PRO A 121 10.69 5.88 2.59
N ILE A 122 9.69 5.82 3.47
CA ILE A 122 9.70 4.95 4.65
C ILE A 122 9.57 3.45 4.32
N LEU A 123 9.20 3.10 3.07
CA LEU A 123 9.04 1.69 2.66
C LEU A 123 10.39 1.11 2.23
N THR A 124 11.21 0.74 3.18
CA THR A 124 12.62 0.32 3.00
C THR A 124 12.84 -1.18 3.08
N GLY A 125 11.76 -1.97 3.21
CA GLY A 125 11.85 -3.44 3.21
C GLY A 125 12.41 -4.02 4.50
N ASP A 126 12.23 -3.36 5.63
CA ASP A 126 12.78 -3.77 6.92
C ASP A 126 12.38 -5.18 7.32
N ALA A 127 11.13 -5.59 7.05
CA ALA A 127 10.69 -6.96 7.30
C ALA A 127 11.49 -7.99 6.51
N CYS A 128 11.88 -7.69 5.27
CA CYS A 128 12.70 -8.61 4.46
C CYS A 128 14.10 -8.77 5.06
N ARG A 129 14.70 -7.67 5.52
CA ARG A 129 15.99 -7.70 6.21
C ARG A 129 15.91 -8.54 7.48
N ILE A 130 14.96 -8.24 8.36
CA ILE A 130 14.77 -8.93 9.64
C ILE A 130 14.49 -10.42 9.40
N ALA A 131 13.58 -10.76 8.49
CA ALA A 131 13.27 -12.16 8.16
C ALA A 131 14.52 -12.93 7.71
N LYS A 132 15.35 -12.32 6.86
CA LYS A 132 16.61 -12.92 6.39
C LYS A 132 17.62 -13.14 7.52
N GLU A 133 17.73 -12.18 8.43
CA GLU A 133 18.63 -12.26 9.59
C GLU A 133 18.25 -13.42 10.54
N HIS A 134 16.95 -13.76 10.58
CA HIS A 134 16.43 -14.91 11.32
C HIS A 134 16.32 -16.21 10.50
N GLY A 135 16.92 -16.28 9.32
CA GLY A 135 16.97 -17.48 8.51
C GLY A 135 15.65 -17.84 7.81
N VAL A 136 14.71 -16.92 7.74
CA VAL A 136 13.47 -17.10 6.96
C VAL A 136 13.80 -16.98 5.47
N GLU A 137 13.37 -17.96 4.69
CA GLU A 137 13.54 -17.96 3.24
C GLU A 137 12.69 -16.86 2.60
N LEU A 138 13.31 -16.09 1.71
CA LEU A 138 12.66 -15.03 0.95
C LEU A 138 12.50 -15.47 -0.50
N GLU A 139 11.29 -15.36 -1.03
CA GLU A 139 10.98 -15.69 -2.41
C GLU A 139 10.67 -14.44 -3.24
N HIS A 140 10.98 -14.50 -4.51
CA HIS A 140 10.60 -13.47 -5.50
C HIS A 140 11.03 -12.05 -5.15
N MET A 141 12.21 -11.89 -4.56
CA MET A 141 12.76 -10.57 -4.19
C MET A 141 13.07 -9.68 -5.40
N ASP A 142 13.08 -10.24 -6.60
CA ASP A 142 13.20 -9.56 -7.88
C ASP A 142 11.84 -9.03 -8.43
N TYR A 143 10.73 -9.37 -7.78
CA TYR A 143 9.40 -8.94 -8.22
C TYR A 143 9.12 -7.50 -7.77
N VAL A 144 9.55 -6.56 -8.58
CA VAL A 144 9.26 -5.13 -8.41
C VAL A 144 8.34 -4.66 -9.51
N GLN A 145 7.14 -4.21 -9.14
CA GLN A 145 6.20 -3.64 -10.10
C GLN A 145 6.59 -2.21 -10.45
N ILE A 146 6.79 -1.95 -11.74
CA ILE A 146 7.07 -0.62 -12.25
C ILE A 146 5.75 0.00 -12.74
N HIS A 147 5.39 1.17 -12.17
CA HIS A 147 4.24 1.92 -12.68
C HIS A 147 4.59 2.55 -14.03
N PRO A 148 3.75 2.40 -15.06
CA PRO A 148 4.08 2.81 -16.42
C PRO A 148 4.15 4.33 -16.62
N THR A 149 3.53 5.11 -15.72
CA THR A 149 3.45 6.57 -15.92
C THR A 149 3.54 7.34 -14.61
N CYS A 150 4.61 8.10 -14.44
CA CYS A 150 4.75 9.06 -13.35
C CYS A 150 5.35 10.37 -13.86
N LEU A 151 5.09 11.45 -13.15
CA LEU A 151 5.69 12.75 -13.46
C LEU A 151 7.17 12.73 -13.02
N TYR A 152 8.07 12.94 -13.97
CA TYR A 152 9.48 13.12 -13.64
C TYR A 152 9.71 14.43 -12.89
N SER A 153 10.45 14.38 -11.80
CA SER A 153 10.85 15.56 -11.01
C SER A 153 12.27 15.40 -10.52
N LYS A 154 13.03 16.49 -10.57
CA LYS A 154 14.36 16.59 -9.94
C LYS A 154 14.26 16.89 -8.44
N LYS A 155 13.06 17.17 -7.91
CA LYS A 155 12.85 17.39 -6.48
C LYS A 155 12.91 16.04 -5.76
N PRO A 156 13.59 15.96 -4.61
CA PRO A 156 13.63 14.73 -3.83
C PRO A 156 12.24 14.40 -3.29
N GLY A 157 11.99 13.13 -3.06
CA GLY A 157 10.77 12.62 -2.48
C GLY A 157 9.94 11.78 -3.46
N ARG A 158 8.70 11.54 -3.10
CA ARG A 158 7.79 10.69 -3.86
C ARG A 158 7.43 11.29 -5.22
N SER A 159 7.61 10.51 -6.29
CA SER A 159 7.16 10.88 -7.63
C SER A 159 5.64 10.95 -7.70
N PHE A 160 5.11 11.94 -8.39
CA PHE A 160 3.67 12.07 -8.60
C PHE A 160 3.19 11.00 -9.59
N LEU A 161 2.23 10.20 -9.14
CA LEU A 161 1.61 9.16 -9.96
C LEU A 161 0.60 9.79 -10.93
N ILE A 162 0.73 9.53 -12.22
CA ILE A 162 -0.33 9.80 -13.19
C ILE A 162 -1.22 8.56 -13.20
N SER A 163 -2.46 8.75 -12.74
CA SER A 163 -3.41 7.64 -12.56
C SER A 163 -3.60 6.83 -13.84
N GLU A 164 -3.64 5.51 -13.73
CA GLU A 164 -3.98 4.63 -14.84
C GLU A 164 -5.40 4.85 -15.37
N SER A 165 -6.27 5.48 -14.59
CA SER A 165 -7.60 5.92 -15.05
C SER A 165 -7.50 6.82 -16.28
N ALA A 166 -6.49 7.70 -16.36
CA ALA A 166 -6.27 8.54 -17.54
C ALA A 166 -6.07 7.69 -18.81
N ARG A 167 -5.28 6.60 -18.72
CA ARG A 167 -5.10 5.66 -19.83
C ARG A 167 -6.35 4.83 -20.08
N GLY A 168 -7.07 4.45 -19.02
CA GLY A 168 -8.36 3.77 -19.10
C GLY A 168 -9.41 4.57 -19.87
N GLU A 169 -9.35 5.90 -19.79
CA GLU A 169 -10.19 6.85 -20.53
C GLU A 169 -9.63 7.21 -21.92
N GLY A 170 -8.56 6.55 -22.35
CA GLY A 170 -8.00 6.72 -23.70
C GLY A 170 -6.85 7.70 -23.81
N ALA A 171 -6.28 8.20 -22.72
CA ALA A 171 -5.09 9.05 -22.78
C ALA A 171 -3.89 8.27 -23.34
N VAL A 172 -3.11 8.94 -24.17
CA VAL A 172 -1.89 8.41 -24.79
C VAL A 172 -0.70 9.32 -24.48
N LEU A 173 0.50 8.73 -24.47
CA LEU A 173 1.73 9.50 -24.33
C LEU A 173 2.20 9.96 -25.72
N LEU A 174 2.37 11.28 -25.85
CA LEU A 174 2.91 11.89 -27.05
C LEU A 174 4.26 12.52 -26.75
N ASN A 175 5.17 12.50 -27.73
CA ASN A 175 6.38 13.28 -27.67
C ASN A 175 6.11 14.76 -28.02
N HIS A 176 7.15 15.61 -27.95
CA HIS A 176 7.02 17.04 -28.24
C HIS A 176 6.57 17.35 -29.69
N ASN A 177 6.64 16.41 -30.64
CA ASN A 177 6.15 16.51 -31.99
C ASN A 177 4.72 15.98 -32.16
N CYS A 178 3.99 15.73 -31.09
CA CYS A 178 2.67 15.09 -31.07
C CYS A 178 2.62 13.70 -31.73
N LEU A 179 3.75 13.00 -31.78
CA LEU A 179 3.80 11.62 -32.22
C LEU A 179 3.65 10.69 -31.04
N LEU A 180 2.96 9.57 -31.24
CA LEU A 180 2.78 8.54 -30.20
C LEU A 180 4.14 8.03 -29.74
N TYR A 181 4.39 8.13 -28.41
CA TYR A 181 5.69 7.77 -27.83
C TYR A 181 5.82 6.28 -27.55
N THR A 182 4.71 5.66 -27.16
CA THR A 182 4.64 4.22 -26.90
C THR A 182 3.39 3.64 -27.54
N SER A 183 3.48 2.43 -28.10
CA SER A 183 2.28 1.68 -28.43
C SER A 183 1.53 1.30 -27.14
N PRO A 184 0.19 1.23 -27.24
CA PRO A 184 -0.64 0.81 -26.09
C PRO A 184 -0.34 -0.61 -25.64
#